data_035d848da012c3cfae1bd2c31d59d14d
#
_entry.id   035d848da012c3cfae1bd2c31d59d14d
#
_cell.length_a   1.000
_cell.length_b   1.000
_cell.length_c   1.000
_cell.angle_alpha   90.00
_cell.angle_beta   90.00
_cell.angle_gamma   90.00
#
_symmetry.space_group_name_H-M   'P 1'
#
loop_
_entity.id
_entity.type
_entity.pdbx_description
1 polymer ?
#
loop_
_entity_poly.entity_id
_entity_poly.type
_entity_poly.pdbx_seq_one_letter_code
_entity_poly.pdbx_strand_id
1 'polypeptide(L)'
;ADAIYERLTGEKGYFDTRIVFVSESGPKDKRIKKLAIMDQDGANVRTLTSGKDLVLTPRFSPTKQEITYMSFDGDKPSVYLLQLETGQRERVGDFPGITIAPRFSPDGQKVVMSLLQDNGSANLYAMDLRSRNVTRLTSSPAIDTGASYSPDGSQIVFESDRGGKQQIYSMSASGSEPTRISFGDGSYSTPVWSPRGDLIAFTKQSGGQFSIGVMKTDGSGERILTSGFLAEGPTWAPNGRVLAFYKNAAGGNPALYSIDLTGYNEQQIPTPGAASDPAWSPLLE
;
A
#
# COMPACT_ATOMS: atom_id res chain seq x y z
N ALA A 1 0.63 13.32 -22.80
CA ALA A 1 1.54 13.73 -21.73
C ALA A 1 2.75 12.82 -21.65
N ASP A 2 2.58 11.46 -21.60
CA ASP A 2 3.66 10.50 -21.39
C ASP A 2 4.75 10.56 -22.48
N ALA A 3 4.40 10.60 -23.75
CA ALA A 3 5.37 10.71 -24.85
C ALA A 3 6.21 12.00 -24.80
N ILE A 4 5.64 13.10 -24.30
CA ILE A 4 6.38 14.37 -24.13
C ILE A 4 7.32 14.23 -22.93
N TYR A 5 6.85 13.66 -21.84
CA TYR A 5 7.66 13.42 -20.63
C TYR A 5 8.87 12.53 -20.98
N GLU A 6 8.64 11.41 -21.65
CA GLU A 6 9.69 10.48 -22.09
C GLU A 6 10.72 11.15 -22.99
N ARG A 7 10.27 11.98 -23.93
CA ARG A 7 11.16 12.73 -24.83
C ARG A 7 12.03 13.75 -24.09
N LEU A 8 11.51 14.37 -23.04
CA LEU A 8 12.23 15.38 -22.27
C LEU A 8 13.16 14.79 -21.20
N THR A 9 12.78 13.67 -20.61
CA THR A 9 13.47 13.09 -19.45
C THR A 9 14.21 11.79 -19.76
N GLY A 10 13.90 11.13 -20.88
CA GLY A 10 14.36 9.79 -21.19
C GLY A 10 13.72 8.68 -20.36
N GLU A 11 12.70 9.00 -19.57
CA GLU A 11 12.00 8.06 -18.69
C GLU A 11 10.53 7.92 -19.09
N LYS A 12 9.97 6.71 -18.88
CA LYS A 12 8.53 6.49 -19.13
C LYS A 12 7.68 7.44 -18.28
N GLY A 13 6.62 7.98 -18.87
CA GLY A 13 5.65 8.81 -18.17
C GLY A 13 4.80 7.98 -17.18
N TYR A 14 3.91 8.67 -16.49
CA TYR A 14 2.99 8.07 -15.50
C TYR A 14 1.60 8.73 -15.52
N PHE A 15 1.34 9.55 -16.55
CA PHE A 15 0.12 10.37 -16.61
C PHE A 15 -1.11 9.58 -17.02
N ASP A 16 -0.96 8.50 -17.79
CA ASP A 16 -2.05 7.56 -18.11
C ASP A 16 -2.16 6.50 -17.02
N THR A 17 -2.44 6.95 -15.81
CA THR A 17 -2.59 6.10 -14.63
C THR A 17 -3.73 6.57 -13.76
N ARG A 18 -4.15 5.71 -12.84
CA ARG A 18 -5.22 5.96 -11.90
C ARG A 18 -4.77 5.78 -10.46
N ILE A 19 -5.51 6.39 -9.55
CA ILE A 19 -5.36 6.19 -8.11
C ILE A 19 -6.68 5.65 -7.58
N VAL A 20 -6.64 4.47 -6.95
CA VAL A 20 -7.72 3.99 -6.10
C VAL A 20 -7.45 4.46 -4.67
N PHE A 21 -8.48 4.84 -3.95
CA PHE A 21 -8.35 5.38 -2.60
C PHE A 21 -9.60 5.10 -1.76
N VAL A 22 -9.49 5.32 -0.47
CA VAL A 22 -10.63 5.31 0.45
C VAL A 22 -11.19 6.72 0.55
N SER A 23 -12.37 6.95 -0.01
CA SER A 23 -13.15 8.17 0.15
C SER A 23 -13.91 8.12 1.46
N GLU A 24 -13.78 9.17 2.28
CA GLU A 24 -14.36 9.24 3.61
C GLU A 24 -15.40 10.36 3.70
N SER A 25 -16.55 10.07 4.30
CA SER A 25 -17.63 11.03 4.52
C SER A 25 -18.32 10.81 5.87
N GLY A 26 -19.18 11.73 6.26
CA GLY A 26 -19.88 11.69 7.55
C GLY A 26 -19.04 12.19 8.74
N PRO A 27 -19.64 12.27 9.92
CA PRO A 27 -18.98 12.75 11.13
C PRO A 27 -17.90 11.76 11.61
N LYS A 28 -16.96 12.23 12.43
CA LYS A 28 -15.77 11.44 12.87
C LYS A 28 -16.14 10.12 13.57
N ASP A 29 -17.22 10.10 14.29
CA ASP A 29 -17.73 8.94 15.06
C ASP A 29 -18.57 7.97 14.22
N LYS A 30 -18.95 8.37 12.98
CA LYS A 30 -19.75 7.56 12.04
C LYS A 30 -19.23 7.72 10.61
N ARG A 31 -17.93 7.53 10.43
CA ARG A 31 -17.30 7.61 9.11
C ARG A 31 -17.82 6.53 8.18
N ILE A 32 -18.27 6.96 7.00
CA ILE A 32 -18.56 6.08 5.88
C ILE A 32 -17.34 6.06 4.99
N LYS A 33 -16.79 4.89 4.75
CA LYS A 33 -15.64 4.66 3.90
C LYS A 33 -16.04 3.91 2.64
N LYS A 34 -15.66 4.44 1.48
CA LYS A 34 -15.94 3.84 0.17
C LYS A 34 -14.65 3.76 -0.63
N LEU A 35 -14.49 2.70 -1.41
CA LEU A 35 -13.49 2.72 -2.46
C LEU A 35 -13.92 3.65 -3.58
N ALA A 36 -13.02 4.49 -4.01
CA ALA A 36 -13.18 5.36 -5.17
C ALA A 36 -11.92 5.27 -6.05
N ILE A 37 -12.06 5.59 -7.32
CA ILE A 37 -10.97 5.63 -8.30
C ILE A 37 -11.04 6.95 -9.06
N MET A 38 -9.89 7.48 -9.42
CA MET A 38 -9.75 8.73 -10.18
C MET A 38 -8.52 8.65 -11.09
N ASP A 39 -8.40 9.56 -12.03
CA ASP A 39 -7.16 9.79 -12.75
C ASP A 39 -6.10 10.36 -11.79
N GLN A 40 -4.84 10.23 -12.14
CA GLN A 40 -3.73 10.60 -11.23
C GLN A 40 -3.71 12.11 -10.86
N ASP A 41 -4.39 12.96 -11.62
CA ASP A 41 -4.53 14.41 -11.38
C ASP A 41 -5.78 14.78 -10.55
N GLY A 42 -6.56 13.79 -10.11
CA GLY A 42 -7.81 13.99 -9.36
C GLY A 42 -9.06 14.10 -10.21
N ALA A 43 -8.96 14.01 -11.55
CA ALA A 43 -10.11 14.03 -12.44
C ALA A 43 -10.88 12.69 -12.44
N ASN A 44 -12.08 12.69 -13.02
CA ASN A 44 -12.90 11.51 -13.31
C ASN A 44 -13.16 10.59 -12.09
N VAL A 45 -13.37 11.19 -10.92
CA VAL A 45 -13.65 10.43 -9.69
C VAL A 45 -14.93 9.62 -9.82
N ARG A 46 -14.86 8.32 -9.59
CA ARG A 46 -16.02 7.44 -9.47
C ARG A 46 -15.92 6.53 -8.25
N THR A 47 -17.05 6.27 -7.61
CA THR A 47 -17.17 5.38 -6.47
C THR A 47 -17.27 3.92 -6.94
N LEU A 48 -16.54 3.02 -6.27
CA LEU A 48 -16.50 1.58 -6.57
C LEU A 48 -17.35 0.75 -5.61
N THR A 49 -17.58 1.22 -4.37
CA THR A 49 -18.37 0.49 -3.35
C THR A 49 -19.46 1.39 -2.75
N SER A 50 -20.53 0.78 -2.25
CA SER A 50 -21.71 1.49 -1.73
C SER A 50 -21.45 2.26 -0.41
N GLY A 51 -20.47 1.84 0.38
CA GLY A 51 -20.21 2.34 1.73
C GLY A 51 -21.07 1.67 2.81
N LYS A 52 -21.74 0.56 2.47
CA LYS A 52 -22.44 -0.27 3.46
C LYS A 52 -21.46 -0.91 4.43
N ASP A 53 -20.34 -1.38 3.90
CA ASP A 53 -19.30 -2.07 4.64
C ASP A 53 -18.07 -1.16 4.77
N LEU A 54 -17.34 -1.27 5.88
CA LEU A 54 -16.06 -0.60 6.04
C LEU A 54 -15.05 -1.24 5.09
N VAL A 55 -14.38 -0.42 4.28
CA VAL A 55 -13.36 -0.86 3.32
C VAL A 55 -12.04 -0.15 3.57
N LEU A 56 -10.93 -0.86 3.42
CA LEU A 56 -9.57 -0.37 3.70
C LEU A 56 -8.55 -0.96 2.72
N THR A 57 -7.39 -0.35 2.65
CA THR A 57 -6.16 -0.85 2.03
C THR A 57 -6.32 -1.39 0.60
N PRO A 58 -6.91 -0.60 -0.34
CA PRO A 58 -6.96 -1.04 -1.74
C PRO A 58 -5.55 -1.13 -2.34
N ARG A 59 -5.35 -2.09 -3.25
CA ARG A 59 -4.09 -2.25 -4.01
C ARG A 59 -4.38 -2.73 -5.42
N PHE A 60 -3.73 -2.12 -6.41
CA PHE A 60 -3.85 -2.54 -7.79
C PHE A 60 -3.15 -3.86 -8.07
N SER A 61 -3.74 -4.65 -8.95
CA SER A 61 -3.05 -5.71 -9.67
C SER A 61 -2.04 -5.08 -10.65
N PRO A 62 -0.82 -5.61 -10.74
CA PRO A 62 0.17 -5.10 -11.68
C PRO A 62 -0.11 -5.49 -13.14
N THR A 63 -1.02 -6.43 -13.38
CA THR A 63 -1.24 -7.05 -14.70
C THR A 63 -2.69 -7.04 -15.17
N LYS A 64 -3.64 -6.61 -14.33
CA LYS A 64 -5.08 -6.63 -14.64
C LYS A 64 -5.79 -5.38 -14.13
N GLN A 65 -6.93 -5.04 -14.72
CA GLN A 65 -7.85 -4.01 -14.21
C GLN A 65 -8.63 -4.53 -12.99
N GLU A 66 -7.90 -4.81 -11.94
CA GLU A 66 -8.38 -5.46 -10.72
C GLU A 66 -7.66 -4.88 -9.50
N ILE A 67 -8.36 -4.82 -8.38
CA ILE A 67 -7.77 -4.42 -7.09
C ILE A 67 -8.04 -5.47 -6.03
N THR A 68 -7.13 -5.60 -5.05
CA THR A 68 -7.44 -6.20 -3.75
C THR A 68 -7.83 -5.11 -2.77
N TYR A 69 -8.65 -5.46 -1.79
CA TYR A 69 -8.98 -4.59 -0.67
C TYR A 69 -9.50 -5.40 0.51
N MET A 70 -9.54 -4.79 1.67
CA MET A 70 -10.12 -5.36 2.87
C MET A 70 -11.53 -4.83 3.07
N SER A 71 -12.49 -5.72 3.40
CA SER A 71 -13.88 -5.37 3.70
C SER A 71 -14.36 -6.04 4.98
N PHE A 72 -15.18 -5.29 5.74
CA PHE A 72 -15.85 -5.74 6.96
C PHE A 72 -17.34 -5.98 6.64
N ASP A 73 -17.64 -6.91 5.75
CA ASP A 73 -19.01 -7.27 5.34
C ASP A 73 -19.59 -8.50 6.05
N GLY A 74 -18.99 -8.88 7.16
CA GLY A 74 -19.40 -9.99 8.02
C GLY A 74 -18.81 -9.84 9.41
N ASP A 75 -18.75 -10.93 10.15
CA ASP A 75 -18.22 -10.96 11.53
C ASP A 75 -16.72 -10.67 11.60
N LYS A 76 -16.00 -10.95 10.51
CA LYS A 76 -14.54 -10.76 10.42
C LYS A 76 -14.17 -10.05 9.12
N PRO A 77 -13.16 -9.13 9.15
CA PRO A 77 -12.63 -8.54 7.93
C PRO A 77 -12.01 -9.62 7.03
N SER A 78 -12.26 -9.47 5.75
CA SER A 78 -11.79 -10.39 4.71
C SER A 78 -11.18 -9.62 3.55
N VAL A 79 -10.30 -10.28 2.81
CA VAL A 79 -9.71 -9.75 1.58
C VAL A 79 -10.61 -10.09 0.39
N TYR A 80 -10.80 -9.11 -0.47
CA TYR A 80 -11.57 -9.23 -1.71
C TYR A 80 -10.73 -8.83 -2.92
N LEU A 81 -11.04 -9.45 -4.06
CA LEU A 81 -10.71 -8.98 -5.39
C LEU A 81 -11.91 -8.21 -5.96
N LEU A 82 -11.66 -7.11 -6.65
CA LEU A 82 -12.69 -6.34 -7.35
C LEU A 82 -12.21 -6.07 -8.78
N GLN A 83 -12.97 -6.55 -9.75
CA GLN A 83 -12.80 -6.24 -11.16
C GLN A 83 -13.32 -4.82 -11.44
N LEU A 84 -12.46 -3.93 -11.96
CA LEU A 84 -12.78 -2.51 -12.11
C LEU A 84 -13.78 -2.24 -13.24
N GLU A 85 -13.81 -3.08 -14.27
CA GLU A 85 -14.71 -2.92 -15.42
C GLU A 85 -16.12 -3.42 -15.11
N THR A 86 -16.23 -4.59 -14.51
CA THR A 86 -17.52 -5.27 -14.28
C THR A 86 -18.11 -4.96 -12.92
N GLY A 87 -17.29 -4.49 -11.95
CA GLY A 87 -17.69 -4.34 -10.56
C GLY A 87 -17.87 -5.67 -9.81
N GLN A 88 -17.51 -6.79 -10.45
CA GLN A 88 -17.60 -8.11 -9.82
C GLN A 88 -16.57 -8.22 -8.71
N ARG A 89 -17.01 -8.68 -7.54
CA ARG A 89 -16.14 -8.93 -6.41
C ARG A 89 -16.10 -10.39 -6.01
N GLU A 90 -14.94 -10.86 -5.57
CA GLU A 90 -14.70 -12.21 -5.10
C GLU A 90 -13.91 -12.19 -3.79
N ARG A 91 -14.32 -13.00 -2.81
CA ARG A 91 -13.57 -13.17 -1.55
C ARG A 91 -12.31 -14.02 -1.79
N VAL A 92 -11.17 -13.54 -1.33
CA VAL A 92 -9.88 -14.23 -1.43
C VAL A 92 -9.75 -15.22 -0.28
N GLY A 93 -10.17 -16.47 -0.52
CA GLY A 93 -10.05 -17.56 0.43
C GLY A 93 -10.95 -17.44 1.66
N ASP A 94 -10.97 -18.50 2.45
CA ASP A 94 -11.62 -18.59 3.75
C ASP A 94 -10.56 -18.98 4.80
N PHE A 95 -10.12 -18.00 5.57
CA PHE A 95 -9.02 -18.17 6.51
C PHE A 95 -9.53 -18.17 7.95
N PRO A 96 -8.92 -18.95 8.85
CA PRO A 96 -9.37 -19.05 10.24
C PRO A 96 -9.15 -17.79 11.07
N GLY A 97 -8.33 -16.84 10.59
CA GLY A 97 -8.03 -15.57 11.25
C GLY A 97 -8.53 -14.36 10.47
N ILE A 98 -8.14 -13.18 10.96
CA ILE A 98 -8.39 -11.90 10.28
C ILE A 98 -7.31 -11.70 9.22
N THR A 99 -7.71 -11.55 7.94
CA THR A 99 -6.80 -11.24 6.85
C THR A 99 -6.65 -9.74 6.67
N ILE A 100 -5.41 -9.24 6.62
CA ILE A 100 -5.10 -7.81 6.50
C ILE A 100 -3.98 -7.55 5.48
N ALA A 101 -3.90 -6.30 5.01
CA ALA A 101 -2.84 -5.75 4.18
C ALA A 101 -2.50 -6.60 2.93
N PRO A 102 -3.48 -6.94 2.08
CA PRO A 102 -3.24 -7.73 0.87
C PRO A 102 -2.42 -6.96 -0.15
N ARG A 103 -1.52 -7.67 -0.87
CA ARG A 103 -0.77 -7.11 -1.99
C ARG A 103 -0.43 -8.17 -3.02
N PHE A 104 -0.59 -7.85 -4.30
CA PHE A 104 -0.23 -8.75 -5.40
C PHE A 104 1.27 -8.97 -5.53
N SER A 105 1.64 -10.16 -6.02
CA SER A 105 2.96 -10.41 -6.61
C SER A 105 3.11 -9.66 -7.94
N PRO A 106 4.35 -9.38 -8.42
CA PRO A 106 4.57 -8.63 -9.65
C PRO A 106 3.97 -9.26 -10.91
N ASP A 107 3.83 -10.58 -10.93
CA ASP A 107 3.18 -11.35 -12.01
C ASP A 107 1.64 -11.37 -11.89
N GLY A 108 1.08 -10.82 -10.82
CA GLY A 108 -0.36 -10.81 -10.54
C GLY A 108 -0.96 -12.17 -10.23
N GLN A 109 -0.15 -13.23 -10.03
CA GLN A 109 -0.64 -14.59 -9.82
C GLN A 109 -0.86 -14.94 -8.34
N LYS A 110 -0.21 -14.20 -7.43
CA LYS A 110 -0.32 -14.43 -5.99
C LYS A 110 -0.74 -13.16 -5.26
N VAL A 111 -1.30 -13.36 -4.07
CA VAL A 111 -1.51 -12.30 -3.09
C VAL A 111 -0.78 -12.67 -1.82
N VAL A 112 0.11 -11.78 -1.33
CA VAL A 112 0.63 -11.86 0.03
C VAL A 112 -0.29 -11.09 0.96
N MET A 113 -0.54 -11.64 2.14
CA MET A 113 -1.40 -11.05 3.17
C MET A 113 -0.92 -11.48 4.55
N SER A 114 -1.37 -10.78 5.57
CA SER A 114 -1.13 -11.16 6.96
C SER A 114 -2.36 -11.81 7.54
N LEU A 115 -2.18 -12.89 8.30
CA LEU A 115 -3.22 -13.53 9.08
C LEU A 115 -2.97 -13.22 10.57
N LEU A 116 -3.86 -12.42 11.15
CA LEU A 116 -3.90 -12.16 12.58
C LEU A 116 -4.60 -13.33 13.28
N GLN A 117 -3.92 -13.91 14.25
CA GLN A 117 -4.38 -15.05 15.03
C GLN A 117 -4.96 -14.61 16.39
N ASP A 118 -5.74 -15.48 17.01
CA ASP A 118 -6.38 -15.21 18.31
C ASP A 118 -5.36 -14.96 19.45
N ASN A 119 -4.13 -15.43 19.32
CA ASN A 119 -3.04 -15.17 20.27
C ASN A 119 -2.38 -13.79 20.09
N GLY A 120 -2.88 -12.96 19.16
CA GLY A 120 -2.37 -11.63 18.88
C GLY A 120 -1.16 -11.58 17.91
N SER A 121 -0.61 -12.72 17.49
CA SER A 121 0.45 -12.74 16.46
C SER A 121 -0.15 -12.58 15.06
N ALA A 122 0.61 -11.99 14.15
CA ALA A 122 0.27 -11.95 12.73
C ALA A 122 1.45 -12.48 11.91
N ASN A 123 1.16 -13.34 10.96
CA ASN A 123 2.18 -13.92 10.09
C ASN A 123 1.82 -13.73 8.62
N LEU A 124 2.84 -13.68 7.77
CA LEU A 124 2.69 -13.53 6.33
C LEU A 124 2.37 -14.86 5.67
N TYR A 125 1.43 -14.81 4.74
CA TYR A 125 1.01 -15.90 3.89
C TYR A 125 0.92 -15.44 2.45
N ALA A 126 1.31 -16.28 1.51
CA ALA A 126 1.09 -16.09 0.08
C ALA A 126 0.03 -17.08 -0.40
N MET A 127 -0.95 -16.60 -1.15
CA MET A 127 -1.95 -17.43 -1.80
C MET A 127 -1.81 -17.32 -3.31
N ASP A 128 -1.72 -18.47 -3.98
CA ASP A 128 -1.84 -18.56 -5.42
C ASP A 128 -3.31 -18.39 -5.82
N LEU A 129 -3.61 -17.41 -6.68
CA LEU A 129 -4.98 -17.02 -7.02
C LEU A 129 -5.69 -18.05 -7.90
N ARG A 130 -4.94 -18.85 -8.65
CA ARG A 130 -5.50 -19.88 -9.53
C ARG A 130 -5.79 -21.18 -8.78
N SER A 131 -4.77 -21.72 -8.08
CA SER A 131 -4.88 -22.98 -7.36
C SER A 131 -5.51 -22.85 -5.98
N ARG A 132 -5.56 -21.62 -5.43
CA ARG A 132 -5.98 -21.31 -4.06
C ARG A 132 -5.06 -21.91 -2.98
N ASN A 133 -3.90 -22.43 -3.38
CA ASN A 133 -2.91 -22.93 -2.43
C ASN A 133 -2.32 -21.79 -1.59
N VAL A 134 -2.25 -22.00 -0.29
CA VAL A 134 -1.73 -21.03 0.69
C VAL A 134 -0.41 -21.55 1.24
N THR A 135 0.61 -20.69 1.21
CA THR A 135 1.93 -20.96 1.78
C THR A 135 2.20 -19.96 2.90
N ARG A 136 2.54 -20.45 4.08
CA ARG A 136 3.01 -19.61 5.19
C ARG A 136 4.44 -19.18 4.94
N LEU A 137 4.73 -17.88 5.05
CA LEU A 137 6.05 -17.31 4.79
C LEU A 137 6.82 -16.98 6.07
N THR A 138 6.12 -16.56 7.15
CA THR A 138 6.74 -16.27 8.45
C THR A 138 6.08 -17.11 9.55
N SER A 139 6.86 -17.40 10.60
CA SER A 139 6.41 -18.16 11.77
C SER A 139 7.05 -17.58 13.02
N SER A 140 6.44 -16.53 13.56
CA SER A 140 6.92 -15.84 14.76
C SER A 140 5.76 -15.45 15.67
N PRO A 141 5.99 -15.18 16.96
CA PRO A 141 4.98 -14.62 17.86
C PRO A 141 4.74 -13.12 17.60
N ALA A 142 5.50 -12.50 16.70
CA ALA A 142 5.43 -11.08 16.36
C ALA A 142 4.24 -10.77 15.44
N ILE A 143 4.04 -9.47 15.21
CA ILE A 143 3.10 -8.94 14.22
C ILE A 143 3.89 -8.64 12.94
N ASP A 144 3.83 -9.55 11.97
CA ASP A 144 4.38 -9.40 10.63
C ASP A 144 3.28 -8.96 9.68
N THR A 145 3.38 -7.76 9.10
CA THR A 145 2.33 -7.20 8.22
C THR A 145 2.88 -6.25 7.17
N GLY A 146 2.01 -5.71 6.29
CA GLY A 146 2.38 -4.71 5.31
C GLY A 146 3.35 -5.17 4.23
N ALA A 147 3.32 -6.44 3.84
CA ALA A 147 4.27 -7.02 2.90
C ALA A 147 4.20 -6.39 1.50
N SER A 148 5.36 -6.20 0.86
CA SER A 148 5.52 -5.73 -0.52
C SER A 148 6.60 -6.53 -1.24
N TYR A 149 6.26 -7.07 -2.42
CA TYR A 149 7.23 -7.77 -3.27
C TYR A 149 8.23 -6.81 -3.93
N SER A 150 9.46 -7.29 -4.17
CA SER A 150 10.37 -6.69 -5.14
C SER A 150 9.81 -6.82 -6.55
N PRO A 151 10.18 -5.93 -7.52
CA PRO A 151 9.65 -5.97 -8.88
C PRO A 151 9.95 -7.27 -9.63
N ASP A 152 11.04 -7.96 -9.30
CA ASP A 152 11.40 -9.28 -9.84
C ASP A 152 10.72 -10.44 -9.12
N GLY A 153 9.96 -10.17 -8.05
CA GLY A 153 9.25 -11.17 -7.26
C GLY A 153 10.13 -12.05 -6.38
N SER A 154 11.44 -11.81 -6.31
CA SER A 154 12.39 -12.67 -5.57
C SER A 154 12.41 -12.40 -4.07
N GLN A 155 12.06 -11.20 -3.64
CA GLN A 155 12.10 -10.75 -2.26
C GLN A 155 10.79 -10.12 -1.80
N ILE A 156 10.62 -10.04 -0.48
CA ILE A 156 9.52 -9.35 0.20
C ILE A 156 10.13 -8.45 1.27
N VAL A 157 9.67 -7.19 1.34
CA VAL A 157 9.84 -6.32 2.51
C VAL A 157 8.54 -6.27 3.29
N PHE A 158 8.61 -6.18 4.59
CA PHE A 158 7.45 -6.13 5.48
C PHE A 158 7.81 -5.44 6.80
N GLU A 159 6.81 -5.09 7.56
CA GLU A 159 6.99 -4.55 8.90
C GLU A 159 6.80 -5.64 9.96
N SER A 160 7.60 -5.56 11.03
CA SER A 160 7.55 -6.51 12.14
C SER A 160 7.99 -5.85 13.46
N ASP A 161 7.35 -6.23 14.54
CA ASP A 161 7.71 -5.83 15.89
C ASP A 161 8.60 -6.86 16.63
N ARG A 162 9.14 -7.87 15.91
CA ARG A 162 9.99 -8.94 16.46
C ARG A 162 11.23 -8.45 17.22
N GLY A 163 11.68 -7.25 16.94
CA GLY A 163 12.79 -6.57 17.63
C GLY A 163 12.36 -5.61 18.74
N GLY A 164 11.07 -5.67 19.16
CA GLY A 164 10.46 -4.84 20.22
C GLY A 164 9.75 -3.60 19.71
N LYS A 165 10.24 -2.95 18.66
CA LYS A 165 9.56 -1.86 17.94
C LYS A 165 9.33 -2.27 16.49
N GLN A 166 8.26 -1.75 15.90
CA GLN A 166 7.94 -1.99 14.51
C GLN A 166 9.03 -1.45 13.59
N GLN A 167 9.62 -2.33 12.80
CA GLN A 167 10.74 -2.06 11.90
C GLN A 167 10.52 -2.76 10.56
N ILE A 168 11.25 -2.35 9.53
CA ILE A 168 11.21 -2.99 8.22
C ILE A 168 12.24 -4.11 8.16
N TYR A 169 11.78 -5.25 7.66
CA TYR A 169 12.54 -6.46 7.41
C TYR A 169 12.44 -6.85 5.94
N SER A 170 13.47 -7.54 5.46
CA SER A 170 13.51 -8.15 4.13
C SER A 170 13.73 -9.65 4.24
N MET A 171 13.14 -10.43 3.34
CA MET A 171 13.35 -11.87 3.22
C MET A 171 13.12 -12.34 1.77
N SER A 172 13.53 -13.59 1.47
CA SER A 172 13.14 -14.24 0.21
C SER A 172 11.61 -14.38 0.11
N ALA A 173 11.06 -14.21 -1.09
CA ALA A 173 9.63 -14.41 -1.36
C ALA A 173 9.17 -15.88 -1.18
N SER A 174 10.09 -16.84 -1.13
CA SER A 174 9.82 -18.25 -0.80
C SER A 174 9.83 -18.54 0.70
N GLY A 175 10.09 -17.54 1.54
CA GLY A 175 10.33 -17.68 2.96
C GLY A 175 11.82 -17.93 3.28
N SER A 176 12.36 -17.16 4.18
CA SER A 176 13.71 -17.33 4.75
C SER A 176 13.74 -16.61 6.10
N GLU A 177 14.86 -16.70 6.82
CA GLU A 177 15.04 -15.88 8.03
C GLU A 177 15.04 -14.40 7.65
N PRO A 178 14.15 -13.59 8.24
CA PRO A 178 14.06 -12.16 7.93
C PRO A 178 15.25 -11.36 8.46
N THR A 179 15.76 -10.45 7.65
CA THR A 179 16.82 -9.51 8.01
C THR A 179 16.24 -8.12 8.19
N ARG A 180 16.51 -7.48 9.34
CA ARG A 180 16.12 -6.09 9.58
C ARG A 180 16.92 -5.15 8.69
N ILE A 181 16.24 -4.17 8.07
CA ILE A 181 16.85 -3.16 7.19
C ILE A 181 16.59 -1.71 7.62
N SER A 182 15.74 -1.45 8.62
CA SER A 182 15.56 -0.10 9.19
C SER A 182 16.20 0.00 10.56
N PHE A 183 17.06 1.03 10.79
CA PHE A 183 17.86 1.17 11.99
C PHE A 183 17.78 2.56 12.63
N GLY A 184 17.07 3.51 12.04
CA GLY A 184 16.88 4.85 12.59
C GLY A 184 15.97 4.87 13.82
N ASP A 185 15.88 6.05 14.44
CA ASP A 185 15.00 6.27 15.59
C ASP A 185 13.53 6.14 15.23
N GLY A 186 12.71 5.64 16.17
CA GLY A 186 11.27 5.51 16.03
C GLY A 186 10.82 4.17 15.47
N SER A 187 9.61 4.15 14.92
CA SER A 187 8.98 3.00 14.30
C SER A 187 8.83 3.20 12.80
N TYR A 188 8.89 2.11 12.05
CA TYR A 188 8.76 2.09 10.60
C TYR A 188 7.63 1.17 10.19
N SER A 189 6.80 1.62 9.23
CA SER A 189 5.63 0.88 8.77
C SER A 189 5.36 1.10 7.28
N THR A 190 4.40 0.34 6.75
CA THR A 190 3.90 0.43 5.37
C THR A 190 5.01 0.46 4.30
N PRO A 191 5.98 -0.48 4.33
CA PRO A 191 7.04 -0.50 3.33
C PRO A 191 6.47 -0.82 1.94
N VAL A 192 6.94 -0.11 0.92
CA VAL A 192 6.55 -0.35 -0.48
C VAL A 192 7.79 -0.33 -1.36
N TRP A 193 8.06 -1.44 -2.03
CA TRP A 193 9.16 -1.53 -2.98
C TRP A 193 8.91 -0.67 -4.20
N SER A 194 9.91 0.10 -4.61
CA SER A 194 9.88 0.89 -5.83
C SER A 194 9.75 -0.02 -7.06
N PRO A 195 8.94 0.33 -8.07
CA PRO A 195 8.87 -0.42 -9.32
C PRO A 195 10.21 -0.49 -10.09
N ARG A 196 11.17 0.37 -9.73
CA ARG A 196 12.54 0.34 -10.28
C ARG A 196 13.45 -0.66 -9.55
N GLY A 197 13.04 -1.18 -8.39
CA GLY A 197 13.81 -2.12 -7.59
C GLY A 197 14.94 -1.51 -6.75
N ASP A 198 15.11 -0.21 -6.79
CA ASP A 198 16.25 0.52 -6.19
C ASP A 198 15.98 1.07 -4.77
N LEU A 199 14.71 1.35 -4.47
CA LEU A 199 14.30 1.99 -3.23
C LEU A 199 13.13 1.28 -2.56
N ILE A 200 12.97 1.53 -1.26
CA ILE A 200 11.81 1.19 -0.45
C ILE A 200 11.27 2.49 0.13
N ALA A 201 9.99 2.81 -0.16
CA ALA A 201 9.26 3.88 0.51
C ALA A 201 8.66 3.35 1.80
N PHE A 202 8.54 4.19 2.81
CA PHE A 202 8.02 3.81 4.12
C PHE A 202 7.35 4.97 4.84
N THR A 203 6.56 4.64 5.85
CA THR A 203 6.11 5.55 6.89
C THR A 203 7.03 5.42 8.10
N LYS A 204 7.47 6.55 8.66
CA LYS A 204 8.25 6.60 9.91
C LYS A 204 7.51 7.41 10.95
N GLN A 205 7.43 6.88 12.16
CA GLN A 205 6.92 7.61 13.32
C GLN A 205 8.04 7.85 14.32
N SER A 206 8.37 9.11 14.57
CA SER A 206 9.39 9.52 15.53
C SER A 206 9.08 10.91 16.10
N GLY A 207 9.31 11.12 17.38
CA GLY A 207 9.11 12.42 18.03
C GLY A 207 7.67 12.97 17.95
N GLY A 208 6.66 12.10 17.85
CA GLY A 208 5.26 12.50 17.71
C GLY A 208 4.85 12.95 16.30
N GLN A 209 5.71 12.80 15.32
CA GLN A 209 5.46 13.10 13.91
C GLN A 209 5.46 11.83 13.06
N PHE A 210 4.69 11.86 11.98
CA PHE A 210 4.70 10.88 10.91
C PHE A 210 5.41 11.46 9.70
N SER A 211 6.15 10.63 9.02
CA SER A 211 6.97 11.04 7.87
C SER A 211 6.90 10.01 6.76
N ILE A 212 6.89 10.46 5.52
CA ILE A 212 7.14 9.62 4.35
C ILE A 212 8.63 9.71 4.02
N GLY A 213 9.27 8.57 3.91
CA GLY A 213 10.68 8.47 3.58
C GLY A 213 10.97 7.41 2.54
N VAL A 214 12.20 7.40 2.06
CA VAL A 214 12.75 6.36 1.18
C VAL A 214 14.11 5.93 1.68
N MET A 215 14.49 4.69 1.43
CA MET A 215 15.81 4.13 1.68
C MET A 215 16.17 3.14 0.57
N LYS A 216 17.44 2.81 0.43
CA LYS A 216 17.87 1.72 -0.46
C LYS A 216 17.39 0.37 0.07
N THR A 217 17.44 -0.64 -0.77
CA THR A 217 16.92 -1.99 -0.47
C THR A 217 17.73 -2.71 0.64
N ASP A 218 18.94 -2.25 0.91
CA ASP A 218 19.80 -2.68 2.03
C ASP A 218 19.55 -1.88 3.33
N GLY A 219 18.65 -0.89 3.29
CA GLY A 219 18.32 0.01 4.40
C GLY A 219 19.23 1.25 4.50
N SER A 220 20.27 1.35 3.69
CA SER A 220 21.14 2.53 3.67
C SER A 220 20.52 3.73 2.96
N GLY A 221 21.08 4.93 3.18
CA GLY A 221 20.66 6.14 2.47
C GLY A 221 19.24 6.60 2.79
N GLU A 222 18.78 6.36 4.03
CA GLU A 222 17.47 6.85 4.49
C GLU A 222 17.34 8.35 4.27
N ARG A 223 16.22 8.76 3.66
CA ARG A 223 15.83 10.16 3.47
C ARG A 223 14.36 10.35 3.81
N ILE A 224 14.06 11.35 4.61
CA ILE A 224 12.69 11.82 4.82
C ILE A 224 12.37 12.81 3.70
N LEU A 225 11.24 12.60 3.03
CA LEU A 225 10.74 13.46 1.96
C LEU A 225 9.78 14.51 2.51
N THR A 226 8.88 14.11 3.42
CA THR A 226 7.93 15.02 4.07
C THR A 226 7.54 14.51 5.44
N SER A 227 7.05 15.41 6.30
CA SER A 227 6.57 15.09 7.65
C SER A 227 5.29 15.84 7.95
N GLY A 228 4.52 15.33 8.92
CA GLY A 228 3.29 15.97 9.37
C GLY A 228 2.76 15.35 10.65
N PHE A 229 1.61 15.83 11.11
CA PHE A 229 0.89 15.25 12.24
C PHE A 229 0.46 13.80 11.96
N LEU A 230 0.02 13.55 10.74
CA LEU A 230 -0.23 12.23 10.17
C LEU A 230 0.20 12.28 8.70
N ALA A 231 1.13 11.43 8.29
CA ALA A 231 1.56 11.24 6.90
C ALA A 231 1.90 9.75 6.74
N GLU A 232 1.08 9.01 5.97
CA GLU A 232 1.14 7.54 5.92
C GLU A 232 0.77 6.99 4.54
N GLY A 233 1.05 5.69 4.39
CA GLY A 233 0.57 4.87 3.29
C GLY A 233 1.16 5.26 1.93
N PRO A 234 2.49 5.31 1.77
CA PRO A 234 3.09 5.65 0.49
C PRO A 234 2.77 4.60 -0.57
N THR A 235 2.56 5.07 -1.81
CA THR A 235 2.43 4.24 -3.01
C THR A 235 3.20 4.90 -4.16
N TRP A 236 3.85 4.09 -4.98
CA TRP A 236 4.66 4.58 -6.08
C TRP A 236 3.85 4.81 -7.35
N ALA A 237 4.12 5.90 -8.07
CA ALA A 237 3.83 5.98 -9.49
C ALA A 237 4.66 4.93 -10.25
N PRO A 238 4.18 4.39 -11.38
CA PRO A 238 4.84 3.28 -12.07
C PRO A 238 6.24 3.60 -12.58
N ASN A 239 6.60 4.88 -12.75
CA ASN A 239 7.96 5.29 -13.12
C ASN A 239 8.94 5.32 -11.92
N GLY A 240 8.47 5.10 -10.68
CA GLY A 240 9.32 5.09 -9.49
C GLY A 240 9.95 6.45 -9.13
N ARG A 241 9.36 7.57 -9.58
CA ARG A 241 9.86 8.94 -9.33
C ARG A 241 8.97 9.75 -8.41
N VAL A 242 7.69 9.40 -8.34
CA VAL A 242 6.67 10.09 -7.56
C VAL A 242 6.00 9.11 -6.62
N LEU A 243 5.69 9.60 -5.43
CA LEU A 243 4.90 8.89 -4.42
C LEU A 243 3.55 9.60 -4.25
N ALA A 244 2.48 8.84 -4.06
CA ALA A 244 1.28 9.34 -3.43
C ALA A 244 1.16 8.80 -2.01
N PHE A 245 0.54 9.55 -1.13
CA PHE A 245 0.31 9.22 0.28
C PHE A 245 -0.87 10.02 0.82
N TYR A 246 -1.31 9.75 2.02
CA TYR A 246 -2.29 10.64 2.65
C TYR A 246 -1.69 11.35 3.87
N LYS A 247 -2.20 12.56 4.11
CA LYS A 247 -1.72 13.45 5.16
C LYS A 247 -2.87 14.28 5.72
N ASN A 248 -2.84 14.55 7.01
CA ASN A 248 -3.75 15.51 7.59
C ASN A 248 -3.02 16.40 8.61
N ALA A 249 -3.49 17.63 8.73
CA ALA A 249 -3.10 18.51 9.81
C ALA A 249 -3.78 18.09 11.12
N ALA A 250 -3.25 18.54 12.25
CA ALA A 250 -3.83 18.29 13.56
C ALA A 250 -5.32 18.66 13.59
N GLY A 251 -6.19 17.70 13.86
CA GLY A 251 -7.64 17.86 13.86
C GLY A 251 -8.30 17.96 12.49
N GLY A 252 -7.53 17.96 11.39
CA GLY A 252 -8.03 17.99 10.01
C GLY A 252 -8.55 16.66 9.51
N ASN A 253 -9.15 16.68 8.32
CA ASN A 253 -9.50 15.47 7.59
C ASN A 253 -8.29 14.99 6.77
N PRO A 254 -8.16 13.69 6.51
CA PRO A 254 -7.13 13.17 5.62
C PRO A 254 -7.37 13.65 4.18
N ALA A 255 -6.28 13.97 3.47
CA ALA A 255 -6.27 14.32 2.07
C ALA A 255 -5.09 13.61 1.37
N LEU A 256 -5.22 13.40 0.06
CA LEU A 256 -4.16 12.79 -0.73
C LEU A 256 -3.14 13.82 -1.18
N TYR A 257 -1.89 13.42 -1.18
CA TYR A 257 -0.76 14.22 -1.64
C TYR A 257 0.13 13.40 -2.56
N SER A 258 0.82 14.08 -3.44
CA SER A 258 1.96 13.51 -4.18
C SER A 258 3.23 14.27 -3.85
N ILE A 259 4.37 13.58 -3.94
CA ILE A 259 5.70 14.14 -3.73
C ILE A 259 6.71 13.42 -4.63
N ASP A 260 7.62 14.15 -5.24
CA ASP A 260 8.71 13.55 -5.99
C ASP A 260 9.89 13.14 -5.07
N LEU A 261 10.84 12.39 -5.62
CA LEU A 261 12.01 11.94 -4.88
C LEU A 261 12.95 13.05 -4.43
N THR A 262 12.78 14.28 -4.91
CA THR A 262 13.56 15.44 -4.42
C THR A 262 13.06 15.93 -3.07
N GLY A 263 11.77 15.66 -2.76
CA GLY A 263 11.10 16.15 -1.56
C GLY A 263 10.62 17.60 -1.64
N TYR A 264 10.78 18.27 -2.79
CA TYR A 264 10.42 19.70 -2.94
C TYR A 264 9.05 19.94 -3.60
N ASN A 265 8.52 18.97 -4.34
CA ASN A 265 7.27 19.11 -5.10
C ASN A 265 6.11 18.36 -4.41
N GLU A 266 5.87 18.66 -3.14
CA GLU A 266 4.66 18.17 -2.45
C GLU A 266 3.43 18.93 -2.97
N GLN A 267 2.44 18.21 -3.46
CA GLN A 267 1.18 18.77 -3.96
C GLN A 267 -0.01 17.96 -3.44
N GLN A 268 -1.07 18.66 -3.09
CA GLN A 268 -2.33 18.00 -2.78
C GLN A 268 -3.00 17.51 -4.06
N ILE A 269 -3.40 16.22 -4.09
CA ILE A 269 -4.21 15.66 -5.16
C ILE A 269 -5.67 15.99 -4.87
N PRO A 270 -6.39 16.69 -5.76
CA PRO A 270 -7.78 17.09 -5.52
C PRO A 270 -8.68 15.86 -5.35
N THR A 271 -9.50 15.85 -4.30
CA THR A 271 -10.54 14.85 -4.06
C THR A 271 -11.83 15.55 -3.62
N PRO A 272 -13.02 14.99 -3.91
CA PRO A 272 -14.30 15.61 -3.53
C PRO A 272 -14.52 15.76 -2.03
N GLY A 273 -13.76 15.06 -1.20
CA GLY A 273 -13.88 15.06 0.25
C GLY A 273 -12.64 14.48 0.91
N ALA A 274 -12.75 14.06 2.17
CA ALA A 274 -11.65 13.37 2.86
C ALA A 274 -11.28 12.07 2.14
N ALA A 275 -9.98 11.79 2.08
CA ALA A 275 -9.44 10.64 1.36
C ALA A 275 -8.19 10.08 2.04
N SER A 276 -8.08 8.76 2.11
CA SER A 276 -6.97 8.02 2.70
C SER A 276 -6.60 6.78 1.87
N ASP A 277 -5.54 6.07 2.26
CA ASP A 277 -5.10 4.81 1.69
C ASP A 277 -4.98 4.81 0.16
N PRO A 278 -4.22 5.70 -0.49
CA PRO A 278 -4.06 5.70 -1.92
C PRO A 278 -3.29 4.48 -2.40
N ALA A 279 -3.65 3.97 -3.58
CA ALA A 279 -2.86 3.02 -4.33
C ALA A 279 -2.80 3.46 -5.79
N TRP A 280 -1.59 3.62 -6.30
CA TRP A 280 -1.34 4.02 -7.67
C TRP A 280 -1.41 2.80 -8.59
N SER A 281 -2.04 2.94 -9.77
CA SER A 281 -2.10 1.88 -10.76
C SER A 281 -0.77 1.70 -11.50
N PRO A 282 -0.53 0.53 -12.13
CA PRO A 282 0.44 0.45 -13.22
C PRO A 282 0.01 1.37 -14.38
N LEU A 283 0.87 1.52 -15.40
CA LEU A 283 0.47 2.11 -16.68
C LEU A 283 -0.68 1.29 -17.26
N LEU A 284 -1.68 1.99 -17.78
CA LEU A 284 -2.81 1.37 -18.45
C LEU A 284 -2.41 1.17 -19.91
N GLU A 285 -2.10 -0.06 -20.33
CA GLU A 285 -1.87 -0.44 -21.74
C GLU A 285 -3.18 -0.83 -22.40
#